data_367c3afcb49097cab229d0c6883a29fb
#
_entry.id   367c3afcb49097cab229d0c6883a29fb
#
_cell.length_a   1.000
_cell.length_b   1.000
_cell.length_c   1.000
_cell.angle_alpha   90.00
_cell.angle_beta   90.00
_cell.angle_gamma   90.00
#
_symmetry.space_group_name_H-M   'P 1'
#
loop_
_entity.id
_entity.type
_entity.pdbx_description
1 polymer ?
#
loop_
_entity_poly.entity_id
_entity_poly.type
_entity_poly.pdbx_seq_one_letter_code
_entity_poly.pdbx_strand_id
1 'polypeptide(L)'
;MEKSKYAFPTINLRETGINIHRIMDKRGITPKDIKEFLNLGSAQTVYNWFNGLNMPTVDNLYALSQFLQVPIDEIICGNRKAIIPEPIVIIENSRDRRLYAYCRKLNKILAA
;
A
#
# COMPACT_ATOMS: atom_id res chain seq x y z
N MET A 1 32.89 -7.66 -2.43
CA MET A 1 31.62 -7.33 -3.05
C MET A 1 31.51 -5.80 -3.16
N GLU A 2 31.49 -5.33 -4.36
CA GLU A 2 31.37 -3.89 -4.56
C GLU A 2 29.98 -3.41 -4.18
N LYS A 3 29.94 -2.38 -3.35
CA LYS A 3 28.68 -1.74 -3.04
C LYS A 3 28.27 -0.88 -4.24
N SER A 4 27.10 -1.13 -4.74
CA SER A 4 26.54 -0.26 -5.76
C SER A 4 26.46 1.17 -5.24
N LYS A 5 26.67 2.13 -6.13
CA LYS A 5 26.47 3.54 -5.83
C LYS A 5 25.02 3.78 -5.33
N TYR A 6 24.09 3.00 -5.81
CA TYR A 6 22.69 3.09 -5.41
C TYR A 6 22.30 1.82 -4.66
N ALA A 7 21.82 1.96 -3.44
CA ALA A 7 21.32 0.85 -2.68
C ALA A 7 20.01 0.35 -3.31
N PHE A 8 19.91 -0.95 -3.54
CA PHE A 8 18.69 -1.53 -4.10
C PHE A 8 17.65 -1.66 -2.99
N PRO A 9 16.48 -1.03 -3.14
CA PRO A 9 15.43 -1.14 -2.13
C PRO A 9 14.85 -2.56 -2.13
N THR A 10 14.64 -3.11 -0.95
CA THR A 10 14.06 -4.44 -0.81
C THR A 10 12.82 -4.39 0.07
N ILE A 11 11.85 -5.25 -0.26
CA ILE A 11 10.64 -5.41 0.51
C ILE A 11 10.93 -6.40 1.66
N ASN A 12 10.46 -6.07 2.86
CA ASN A 12 10.52 -7.00 3.98
C ASN A 12 9.20 -7.78 4.01
N LEU A 13 9.28 -9.04 3.57
CA LEU A 13 8.10 -9.91 3.47
C LEU A 13 7.43 -10.14 4.82
N ARG A 14 8.22 -10.36 5.85
CA ARG A 14 7.70 -10.64 7.17
C ARG A 14 6.97 -9.42 7.76
N GLU A 15 7.60 -8.25 7.70
CA GLU A 15 6.98 -7.04 8.21
C GLU A 15 5.75 -6.65 7.40
N THR A 16 5.79 -6.86 6.11
CA THR A 16 4.61 -6.61 5.26
C THR A 16 3.45 -7.52 5.66
N GLY A 17 3.74 -8.80 5.90
CA GLY A 17 2.72 -9.75 6.35
C GLY A 17 2.11 -9.37 7.69
N ILE A 18 2.94 -8.96 8.64
CA ILE A 18 2.49 -8.49 9.95
C ILE A 18 1.62 -7.24 9.79
N ASN A 19 2.04 -6.35 8.92
CA ASN A 19 1.31 -5.11 8.67
C ASN A 19 -0.07 -5.37 8.04
N ILE A 20 -0.13 -6.28 7.07
CA ILE A 20 -1.42 -6.68 6.46
C ILE A 20 -2.35 -7.24 7.54
N HIS A 21 -1.83 -8.12 8.39
CA HIS A 21 -2.62 -8.71 9.46
C HIS A 21 -3.13 -7.65 10.43
N ARG A 22 -2.27 -6.71 10.79
CA ARG A 22 -2.64 -5.61 11.69
C ARG A 22 -3.74 -4.74 11.11
N ILE A 23 -3.64 -4.40 9.82
CA ILE A 23 -4.66 -3.61 9.13
C ILE A 23 -5.98 -4.36 9.07
N MET A 24 -5.93 -5.65 8.76
CA MET A 24 -7.11 -6.49 8.71
C MET A 24 -7.81 -6.56 10.07
N ASP A 25 -7.05 -6.78 11.14
CA ASP A 25 -7.61 -6.83 12.50
C ASP A 25 -8.27 -5.50 12.86
N LYS A 26 -7.62 -4.41 12.53
CA LYS A 26 -8.15 -3.08 12.81
C LYS A 26 -9.46 -2.82 12.08
N ARG A 27 -9.63 -3.42 10.90
CA ARG A 27 -10.81 -3.25 10.07
C ARG A 27 -11.86 -4.34 10.27
N GLY A 28 -11.56 -5.35 11.08
CA GLY A 28 -12.46 -6.48 11.29
C GLY A 28 -12.58 -7.39 10.08
N ILE A 29 -11.54 -7.47 9.27
CA ILE A 29 -11.51 -8.29 8.06
C ILE A 29 -10.78 -9.59 8.36
N THR A 30 -11.38 -10.72 7.98
CA THR A 30 -10.80 -12.03 8.20
C THR A 30 -10.10 -12.57 6.95
N PRO A 31 -9.19 -13.56 7.08
CA PRO A 31 -8.61 -14.20 5.90
C PRO A 31 -9.64 -14.79 4.94
N LYS A 32 -10.76 -15.27 5.47
CA LYS A 32 -11.85 -15.77 4.64
C LYS A 32 -12.45 -14.66 3.77
N ASP A 33 -12.59 -13.47 4.35
CA ASP A 33 -13.11 -12.31 3.61
C ASP A 33 -12.17 -11.96 2.44
N ILE A 34 -10.87 -11.99 2.69
CA ILE A 34 -9.87 -11.73 1.64
C ILE A 34 -9.92 -12.79 0.56
N LYS A 35 -10.02 -14.05 0.98
CA LYS A 35 -10.15 -15.17 0.04
C LYS A 35 -11.32 -14.96 -0.90
N GLU A 36 -12.46 -14.60 -0.36
CA GLU A 36 -13.66 -14.38 -1.16
C GLU A 36 -13.54 -13.16 -2.05
N PHE A 37 -13.02 -12.06 -1.52
CA PHE A 37 -12.89 -10.82 -2.28
C PHE A 37 -11.92 -10.98 -3.45
N LEU A 38 -10.77 -11.61 -3.23
CA LEU A 38 -9.73 -11.79 -4.26
C LEU A 38 -9.95 -13.06 -5.09
N ASN A 39 -10.98 -13.84 -4.78
CA ASN A 39 -11.25 -15.10 -5.45
C ASN A 39 -10.04 -16.04 -5.39
N LEU A 40 -9.45 -16.16 -4.21
CA LEU A 40 -8.31 -17.06 -3.98
C LEU A 40 -8.79 -18.50 -3.85
N GLY A 41 -7.92 -19.43 -4.23
CA GLY A 41 -8.25 -20.85 -4.10
C GLY A 41 -8.31 -21.33 -2.66
N SER A 42 -7.62 -20.66 -1.75
CA SER A 42 -7.53 -21.07 -0.36
C SER A 42 -7.16 -19.87 0.53
N ALA A 43 -7.68 -19.88 1.76
CA ALA A 43 -7.28 -18.91 2.78
C ALA A 43 -5.81 -19.08 3.19
N GLN A 44 -5.22 -20.23 2.91
CA GLN A 44 -3.81 -20.48 3.20
C GLN A 44 -2.90 -19.47 2.53
N THR A 45 -3.29 -18.98 1.37
CA THR A 45 -2.55 -17.92 0.68
C THR A 45 -2.39 -16.67 1.57
N VAL A 46 -3.45 -16.29 2.27
CA VAL A 46 -3.41 -15.12 3.17
C VAL A 46 -2.50 -15.41 4.37
N TYR A 47 -2.58 -16.61 4.93
CA TYR A 47 -1.70 -17.00 6.04
C TYR A 47 -0.24 -17.04 5.62
N ASN A 48 0.04 -17.40 4.36
CA ASN A 48 1.41 -17.36 3.83
C ASN A 48 1.94 -15.92 3.79
N TRP A 49 1.08 -14.95 3.50
CA TRP A 49 1.48 -13.53 3.59
C TRP A 49 1.82 -13.14 5.03
N PHE A 50 0.98 -13.56 5.97
CA PHE A 50 1.22 -13.26 7.39
C PHE A 50 2.55 -13.82 7.88
N ASN A 51 2.92 -14.98 7.39
CA ASN A 51 4.14 -15.66 7.78
C ASN A 51 5.38 -15.20 7.00
N GLY A 52 5.21 -14.28 6.06
CA GLY A 52 6.31 -13.78 5.27
C GLY A 52 6.85 -14.76 4.25
N LEU A 53 6.06 -15.76 3.86
CA LEU A 53 6.48 -16.75 2.88
C LEU A 53 6.44 -16.21 1.46
N ASN A 54 5.46 -15.35 1.18
CA ASN A 54 5.35 -14.69 -0.10
C ASN A 54 4.55 -13.41 0.02
N MET A 55 4.47 -12.67 -1.06
CA MET A 55 3.73 -11.41 -1.16
C MET A 55 2.49 -11.61 -2.00
N PRO A 56 1.45 -10.82 -1.77
CA PRO A 56 0.38 -10.72 -2.75
C PRO A 56 0.95 -10.26 -4.10
N THR A 57 0.35 -10.72 -5.17
CA THR A 57 0.70 -10.23 -6.51
C THR A 57 0.29 -8.77 -6.64
N VAL A 58 0.83 -8.09 -7.66
CA VAL A 58 0.56 -6.66 -7.84
C VAL A 58 -0.94 -6.38 -8.00
N ASP A 59 -1.63 -7.20 -8.78
CA ASP A 59 -3.07 -7.07 -8.96
C ASP A 59 -3.84 -7.33 -7.67
N ASN A 60 -3.40 -8.30 -6.87
CA ASN A 60 -4.01 -8.54 -5.57
C ASN A 60 -3.73 -7.40 -4.59
N LEU A 61 -2.54 -6.82 -4.62
CA LEU A 61 -2.22 -5.64 -3.81
C LEU A 61 -3.11 -4.46 -4.18
N TYR A 62 -3.31 -4.26 -5.46
CA TYR A 62 -4.16 -3.19 -5.95
C TYR A 62 -5.59 -3.33 -5.40
N ALA A 63 -6.13 -4.55 -5.48
CA ALA A 63 -7.47 -4.85 -4.96
C ALA A 63 -7.51 -4.75 -3.43
N LEU A 64 -6.48 -5.23 -2.74
CA LEU A 64 -6.39 -5.14 -1.28
C LEU A 64 -6.36 -3.70 -0.80
N SER A 65 -5.65 -2.84 -1.51
CA SER A 65 -5.59 -1.42 -1.20
C SER A 65 -7.00 -0.82 -1.14
N GLN A 66 -7.84 -1.15 -2.10
CA GLN A 66 -9.22 -0.69 -2.10
C GLN A 66 -10.04 -1.34 -0.99
N PHE A 67 -9.91 -2.64 -0.82
CA PHE A 67 -10.70 -3.38 0.17
C PHE A 67 -10.37 -2.95 1.60
N LEU A 68 -9.08 -2.76 1.88
CA LEU A 68 -8.60 -2.33 3.19
C LEU A 68 -8.66 -0.81 3.38
N GLN A 69 -8.90 -0.07 2.31
CA GLN A 69 -8.95 1.40 2.32
C GLN A 69 -7.65 2.02 2.81
N VAL A 70 -6.53 1.49 2.33
CA VAL A 70 -5.20 2.03 2.61
C VAL A 70 -4.38 2.05 1.32
N PRO A 71 -3.50 3.04 1.15
CA PRO A 71 -2.61 3.07 -0.01
C PRO A 71 -1.67 1.86 -0.02
N ILE A 72 -1.28 1.42 -1.22
CA ILE A 72 -0.35 0.30 -1.36
C ILE A 72 0.94 0.56 -0.61
N ASP A 73 1.44 1.79 -0.66
CA ASP A 73 2.68 2.18 0.03
C ASP A 73 2.61 2.00 1.54
N GLU A 74 1.42 2.03 2.11
CA GLU A 74 1.23 1.78 3.54
C GLU A 74 1.09 0.31 3.87
N ILE A 75 0.83 -0.52 2.87
CA ILE A 75 0.74 -1.97 3.06
C ILE A 75 2.14 -2.59 3.04
N ILE A 76 2.95 -2.18 2.08
CA ILE A 76 4.28 -2.77 1.85
C ILE A 76 5.29 -2.13 2.79
N CYS A 77 6.03 -2.97 3.50
CA CYS A 77 7.13 -2.55 4.37
C CYS A 77 8.46 -2.94 3.73
N GLY A 78 9.43 -2.07 3.83
CA GLY A 78 10.75 -2.33 3.28
C GLY A 78 11.75 -1.27 3.73
N ASN A 79 12.92 -1.28 3.10
CA ASN A 79 14.00 -0.36 3.46
C ASN A 79 14.07 0.87 2.58
N ARG A 80 13.06 1.09 1.75
CA ARG A 80 13.02 2.24 0.87
C ARG A 80 12.79 3.52 1.68
N LYS A 81 13.51 4.58 1.32
CA LYS A 81 13.25 5.90 1.91
C LYS A 81 11.86 6.37 1.53
N ALA A 82 11.24 7.11 2.43
CA ALA A 82 9.92 7.66 2.17
C ALA A 82 9.96 8.51 0.89
N ILE A 83 8.97 8.29 0.04
CA ILE A 83 8.82 9.09 -1.16
C ILE A 83 7.94 10.27 -0.82
N ILE A 84 8.53 11.46 -0.94
CA ILE A 84 7.80 12.70 -0.68
C ILE A 84 7.41 13.26 -2.05
N PRO A 85 6.11 13.33 -2.35
CA PRO A 85 5.67 13.92 -3.61
C PRO A 85 6.14 15.35 -3.69
N GLU A 86 6.54 15.78 -4.88
CA GLU A 86 6.87 17.17 -5.09
C GLU A 86 5.64 18.03 -4.81
N PRO A 87 5.84 19.17 -4.13
CA PRO A 87 4.72 20.08 -3.94
C PRO A 87 4.21 20.51 -5.31
N ILE A 88 2.89 20.48 -5.43
CA ILE A 88 2.25 20.92 -6.66
C ILE A 88 2.57 22.39 -6.83
N VAL A 89 3.32 22.68 -7.89
CA VAL A 89 3.75 24.03 -8.18
C VAL A 89 2.55 24.87 -8.56
N ILE A 90 2.64 26.15 -8.28
CA ILE A 90 1.63 27.15 -8.58
C ILE A 90 1.13 27.01 -10.00
N ILE A 91 -0.15 26.87 -10.07
CA ILE A 91 -0.85 26.59 -11.28
C ILE A 91 -1.49 27.88 -11.74
N GLU A 92 -1.05 28.34 -12.92
CA GLU A 92 -1.42 29.68 -13.39
C GLU A 92 -2.73 29.74 -14.14
N ASN A 93 -3.29 28.59 -14.53
CA ASN A 93 -4.55 28.57 -15.26
C ASN A 93 -5.66 27.90 -14.45
N SER A 94 -6.91 28.17 -14.83
CA SER A 94 -8.06 27.71 -14.07
C SER A 94 -8.17 26.17 -14.01
N ARG A 95 -7.68 25.49 -15.04
CA ARG A 95 -7.68 24.04 -15.08
C ARG A 95 -6.76 23.49 -13.99
N ASP A 96 -5.58 24.06 -13.88
CA ASP A 96 -4.59 23.67 -12.92
C ASP A 96 -5.03 24.02 -11.51
N ARG A 97 -5.72 25.14 -11.33
CA ARG A 97 -6.28 25.51 -10.04
C ARG A 97 -7.27 24.48 -9.54
N ARG A 98 -8.08 23.93 -10.42
CA ARG A 98 -9.05 22.89 -10.05
C ARG A 98 -8.34 21.62 -9.61
N LEU A 99 -7.30 21.24 -10.31
CA LEU A 99 -6.50 20.08 -9.94
C LEU A 99 -5.83 20.29 -8.59
N TYR A 100 -5.26 21.44 -8.38
CA TYR A 100 -4.64 21.80 -7.10
C TYR A 100 -5.65 21.77 -5.95
N ALA A 101 -6.82 22.35 -6.15
CA ALA A 101 -7.88 22.33 -5.16
C ALA A 101 -8.33 20.90 -4.84
N TYR A 102 -8.42 20.05 -5.85
CA TYR A 102 -8.76 18.63 -5.67
C TYR A 102 -7.71 17.92 -4.82
N CYS A 103 -6.44 18.11 -5.12
CA CYS A 103 -5.35 17.51 -4.37
C CYS A 103 -5.33 17.98 -2.92
N ARG A 104 -5.56 19.26 -2.69
CA ARG A 104 -5.65 19.80 -1.33
C ARG A 104 -6.81 19.21 -0.55
N LYS A 105 -7.96 19.06 -1.19
CA LYS A 105 -9.13 18.47 -0.56
C LYS A 105 -8.87 17.01 -0.20
N LEU A 106 -8.22 16.29 -1.09
CA LEU A 106 -7.86 14.89 -0.86
C LEU A 106 -6.91 14.77 0.33
N ASN A 107 -5.90 15.62 0.40
CA ASN A 107 -4.96 15.63 1.51
C ASN A 107 -5.63 15.92 2.84
N LYS A 108 -6.60 16.80 2.88
CA LYS A 108 -7.37 17.07 4.09
C LYS A 108 -8.16 15.86 4.54
N ILE A 109 -8.74 15.13 3.61
CA ILE A 109 -9.49 13.90 3.92
C ILE A 109 -8.54 12.86 4.49
N LEU A 110 -7.35 12.71 3.92
CA LEU A 110 -6.37 11.74 4.36
C LEU A 110 -5.73 12.12 5.71
N ALA A 111 -5.67 13.41 6.01
CA ALA A 111 -5.08 13.90 7.26
C ALA A 111 -6.07 13.88 8.43
N ALA A 112 -7.34 13.77 8.14
CA ALA A 112 -8.38 13.83 9.17
C ALA A 112 -8.47 12.54 10.00
#